data_f9b9caa8f94e7f304bd66ab322fa92bc
#
_entry.id   f9b9caa8f94e7f304bd66ab322fa92bc
#
_cell.length_a   1.000
_cell.length_b   1.000
_cell.length_c   1.000
_cell.angle_alpha   90.00
_cell.angle_beta   90.00
_cell.angle_gamma   90.00
#
_symmetry.space_group_name_H-M   'P 1'
#
loop_
_entity.id
_entity.type
_entity.pdbx_description
1 polymer ?
#
loop_
_entity_poly.entity_id
_entity_poly.type
_entity_poly.pdbx_seq_one_letter_code
_entity_poly.pdbx_strand_id
1 'polypeptide(L)'
;MLKVVNIPRVSPLALLFGAPAAFAMLLVVARIRPDFRAFEDAAALLLALSLYIVTAVFILRREKRDRRQLEQMALCDSLCGLPNRRALHGDILRASSMDTEIAVALLDLDGFKSVNDFYGHSVGDRTIAAVAEMLSDLCGDAAKTYRLGGDEFAIVSSEPLAGNILEGLCRKLLLRLSTPVCVDNISISLGVSVGLSRGKTGEVNLSSTLLRRADVAMYVAKSRGKGRVTWFAEEFDRDRTELHTIELDLRVALERDEFQLHYQPLIDSRTGSVCAVEALLRWERPDGKRIGPDTFIPVAEETGLIEAIGLWVLRRACHDTRDWTGIKVSVNVSVVQLRNTQFPLQLGQILEETGFPAERLELELTETFLVGDPTIAGRNLKMLRDFGVGIVLDDYGTGYASIGFLRRFRFEKLKLDRSLIVDSVSDAASRTMMAASVTMAKALGMQVTAEGVETEAHAALARTAGCDQMQGWLYSKAVTAQELERQLENENQDPTLADNRSSKPRPMRARAVNS
;
A
#
# COMPACT_ATOMS: atom_id res chain seq x y z
N MET A 1 25.97 -31.41 -15.42
CA MET A 1 27.43 -31.57 -15.28
C MET A 1 28.09 -31.42 -16.64
N LEU A 2 28.42 -30.22 -17.03
CA LEU A 2 29.22 -29.93 -18.24
C LEU A 2 30.57 -29.42 -17.74
N LYS A 3 31.62 -30.23 -18.01
CA LYS A 3 33.00 -29.88 -17.71
C LYS A 3 33.39 -28.67 -18.56
N VAL A 4 33.63 -27.53 -17.91
CA VAL A 4 34.25 -26.37 -18.52
C VAL A 4 35.69 -26.74 -18.81
N VAL A 5 36.01 -26.90 -20.09
CA VAL A 5 37.41 -27.06 -20.57
C VAL A 5 38.10 -25.72 -20.32
N ASN A 6 39.07 -25.75 -19.42
CA ASN A 6 39.91 -24.60 -19.06
C ASN A 6 40.91 -24.39 -20.19
N ILE A 7 40.58 -23.59 -21.20
CA ILE A 7 41.54 -23.14 -22.22
C ILE A 7 42.41 -22.07 -21.57
N PRO A 8 43.74 -22.23 -21.55
CA PRO A 8 44.62 -21.25 -20.94
C PRO A 8 44.46 -19.92 -21.64
N ARG A 9 44.09 -18.86 -20.86
CA ARG A 9 44.02 -17.49 -21.35
C ARG A 9 45.41 -17.04 -21.79
N VAL A 10 45.64 -17.10 -23.10
CA VAL A 10 46.80 -16.40 -23.69
C VAL A 10 46.51 -14.91 -23.49
N SER A 11 47.34 -14.21 -22.72
CA SER A 11 47.14 -12.79 -22.47
C SER A 11 47.24 -12.01 -23.81
N PRO A 12 46.39 -10.98 -24.02
CA PRO A 12 46.50 -10.14 -25.22
C PRO A 12 47.90 -9.55 -25.43
N LEU A 13 48.61 -9.32 -24.32
CA LEU A 13 50.02 -8.94 -24.33
C LEU A 13 50.95 -9.99 -24.97
N ALA A 14 50.74 -11.28 -24.73
CA ALA A 14 51.55 -12.34 -25.32
C ALA A 14 51.40 -12.43 -26.84
N LEU A 15 50.22 -12.13 -27.38
CA LEU A 15 49.95 -12.03 -28.81
C LEU A 15 50.54 -10.75 -29.43
N LEU A 16 50.48 -9.62 -28.71
CA LEU A 16 51.03 -8.35 -29.15
C LEU A 16 52.58 -8.36 -29.24
N PHE A 17 53.27 -9.08 -28.33
CA PHE A 17 54.72 -9.16 -28.27
C PHE A 17 55.30 -10.40 -28.98
N GLY A 18 54.57 -11.49 -29.08
CA GLY A 18 55.04 -12.75 -29.69
C GLY A 18 55.23 -12.65 -31.21
N ALA A 19 54.38 -11.91 -31.90
CA ALA A 19 54.48 -11.79 -33.37
C ALA A 19 55.57 -10.82 -33.85
N PRO A 20 55.81 -9.65 -33.20
CA PRO A 20 57.01 -8.86 -33.50
C PRO A 20 58.30 -9.60 -33.22
N ALA A 21 58.37 -10.43 -32.16
CA ALA A 21 59.51 -11.25 -31.86
C ALA A 21 59.75 -12.37 -32.91
N ALA A 22 58.68 -13.04 -33.37
CA ALA A 22 58.73 -14.02 -34.44
C ALA A 22 59.14 -13.38 -35.78
N PHE A 23 58.67 -12.19 -36.06
CA PHE A 23 59.05 -11.39 -37.24
C PHE A 23 60.50 -10.93 -37.20
N ALA A 24 60.99 -10.47 -36.03
CA ALA A 24 62.40 -10.11 -35.87
C ALA A 24 63.30 -11.33 -36.02
N MET A 25 62.90 -12.51 -35.52
CA MET A 25 63.61 -13.76 -35.68
C MET A 25 63.64 -14.20 -37.17
N LEU A 26 62.59 -14.07 -37.92
CA LEU A 26 62.53 -14.35 -39.36
C LEU A 26 63.44 -13.39 -40.15
N LEU A 27 63.50 -12.10 -39.83
CA LEU A 27 64.41 -11.13 -40.44
C LEU A 27 65.86 -11.45 -40.15
N VAL A 28 66.20 -11.95 -38.97
CA VAL A 28 67.55 -12.39 -38.62
C VAL A 28 67.94 -13.65 -39.41
N VAL A 29 67.01 -14.62 -39.56
CA VAL A 29 67.27 -15.84 -40.35
C VAL A 29 67.42 -15.51 -41.87
N ALA A 30 66.64 -14.59 -42.41
CA ALA A 30 66.76 -14.11 -43.80
C ALA A 30 68.09 -13.40 -44.09
N ARG A 31 68.71 -12.77 -43.07
CA ARG A 31 69.98 -12.07 -43.20
C ARG A 31 71.22 -13.04 -43.15
N ILE A 32 71.04 -14.24 -42.67
CA ILE A 32 72.15 -15.24 -42.48
C ILE A 32 72.24 -16.19 -43.70
N ARG A 33 71.22 -16.32 -44.57
CA ARG A 33 71.20 -17.19 -45.77
C ARG A 33 71.01 -16.40 -47.06
N PRO A 34 72.04 -16.27 -47.88
CA PRO A 34 72.05 -15.43 -49.10
C PRO A 34 71.25 -16.05 -50.28
N ASP A 35 70.81 -17.31 -50.20
CA ASP A 35 70.12 -18.03 -51.30
C ASP A 35 68.55 -17.87 -51.26
N PHE A 36 68.08 -16.96 -50.46
CA PHE A 36 66.66 -16.72 -50.37
C PHE A 36 66.11 -16.02 -51.62
N ARG A 37 65.15 -16.66 -52.29
CA ARG A 37 64.40 -16.04 -53.40
C ARG A 37 63.54 -14.89 -52.87
N ALA A 38 64.06 -13.70 -52.93
CA ALA A 38 63.56 -12.50 -52.21
C ALA A 38 62.08 -12.19 -52.44
N PHE A 39 61.46 -12.71 -53.48
CA PHE A 39 60.06 -12.43 -53.84
C PHE A 39 59.06 -13.39 -53.17
N GLU A 40 59.40 -14.69 -53.10
CA GLU A 40 58.51 -15.71 -52.43
C GLU A 40 58.48 -15.51 -50.94
N ASP A 41 59.58 -15.09 -50.35
CA ASP A 41 59.70 -14.83 -48.93
C ASP A 41 59.02 -13.52 -48.50
N ALA A 42 59.05 -12.50 -49.32
CA ALA A 42 58.31 -11.25 -49.10
C ALA A 42 56.81 -11.50 -49.16
N ALA A 43 56.32 -12.36 -50.09
CA ALA A 43 54.93 -12.71 -50.18
C ALA A 43 54.44 -13.54 -48.96
N ALA A 44 55.29 -14.51 -48.49
CA ALA A 44 54.98 -15.29 -47.25
C ALA A 44 54.93 -14.42 -46.00
N LEU A 45 55.83 -13.44 -45.88
CA LEU A 45 55.85 -12.46 -44.81
C LEU A 45 54.59 -11.55 -44.82
N LEU A 46 54.18 -11.06 -45.98
CA LEU A 46 52.96 -10.26 -46.12
C LEU A 46 51.72 -11.08 -45.80
N LEU A 47 51.70 -12.35 -46.18
CA LEU A 47 50.60 -13.26 -45.84
C LEU A 47 50.53 -13.51 -44.35
N ALA A 48 51.66 -13.78 -43.71
CA ALA A 48 51.73 -13.96 -42.26
C ALA A 48 51.35 -12.72 -41.48
N LEU A 49 51.78 -11.52 -41.93
CA LEU A 49 51.41 -10.25 -41.33
C LEU A 49 49.91 -9.96 -41.51
N SER A 50 49.36 -10.25 -42.67
CA SER A 50 47.91 -10.04 -42.94
C SER A 50 47.06 -11.00 -42.08
N LEU A 51 47.46 -12.26 -41.98
CA LEU A 51 46.78 -13.22 -41.11
C LEU A 51 46.86 -12.82 -39.63
N TYR A 52 48.02 -12.31 -39.20
CA TYR A 52 48.21 -11.78 -37.85
C TYR A 52 47.29 -10.59 -37.57
N ILE A 53 47.22 -9.61 -38.50
CA ILE A 53 46.36 -8.43 -38.37
C ILE A 53 44.87 -8.86 -38.29
N VAL A 54 44.44 -9.77 -39.17
CA VAL A 54 43.09 -10.31 -39.15
C VAL A 54 42.77 -11.01 -37.82
N THR A 55 43.69 -11.85 -37.31
CA THR A 55 43.50 -12.55 -36.06
C THR A 55 43.48 -11.61 -34.87
N ALA A 56 44.38 -10.62 -34.83
CA ALA A 56 44.42 -9.59 -33.79
C ALA A 56 43.10 -8.76 -33.78
N VAL A 57 42.61 -8.31 -34.97
CA VAL A 57 41.35 -7.60 -35.08
C VAL A 57 40.16 -8.47 -34.65
N PHE A 58 40.16 -9.75 -34.99
CA PHE A 58 39.11 -10.69 -34.55
C PHE A 58 39.09 -10.86 -33.03
N ILE A 59 40.27 -11.06 -32.41
CA ILE A 59 40.39 -11.19 -30.96
C ILE A 59 39.91 -9.92 -30.24
N LEU A 60 40.38 -8.74 -30.70
CA LEU A 60 39.98 -7.45 -30.11
C LEU A 60 38.47 -7.21 -30.25
N ARG A 61 37.86 -7.57 -31.41
CA ARG A 61 36.41 -7.47 -31.62
C ARG A 61 35.66 -8.44 -30.71
N ARG A 62 36.16 -9.65 -30.52
CA ARG A 62 35.56 -10.65 -29.63
C ARG A 62 35.64 -10.17 -28.18
N GLU A 63 36.81 -9.73 -27.71
CA GLU A 63 36.97 -9.21 -26.35
C GLU A 63 36.08 -8.01 -26.07
N LYS A 64 35.96 -7.09 -27.04
CA LYS A 64 35.03 -5.94 -26.95
C LYS A 64 33.55 -6.38 -26.90
N ARG A 65 33.20 -7.46 -27.61
CA ARG A 65 31.83 -8.04 -27.60
C ARG A 65 31.58 -8.71 -26.26
N ASP A 66 32.49 -9.54 -25.79
CA ASP A 66 32.35 -10.26 -24.52
C ASP A 66 32.27 -9.26 -23.35
N ARG A 67 33.10 -8.22 -23.37
CA ARG A 67 33.05 -7.13 -22.39
C ARG A 67 31.70 -6.40 -22.40
N ARG A 68 31.15 -6.07 -23.59
CA ARG A 68 29.84 -5.46 -23.71
C ARG A 68 28.71 -6.36 -23.20
N GLN A 69 28.78 -7.67 -23.47
CA GLN A 69 27.82 -8.63 -22.94
C GLN A 69 27.88 -8.72 -21.41
N LEU A 70 29.10 -8.76 -20.85
CA LEU A 70 29.28 -8.75 -19.39
C LEU A 70 28.76 -7.44 -18.77
N GLU A 71 29.02 -6.30 -19.41
CA GLU A 71 28.49 -5.01 -18.96
C GLU A 71 26.96 -4.96 -19.04
N GLN A 72 26.34 -5.48 -20.11
CA GLN A 72 24.89 -5.59 -20.22
C GLN A 72 24.29 -6.50 -19.14
N MET A 73 24.87 -7.70 -18.93
CA MET A 73 24.43 -8.61 -17.87
C MET A 73 24.59 -8.03 -16.47
N ALA A 74 25.58 -7.16 -16.26
CA ALA A 74 25.82 -6.52 -14.97
C ALA A 74 24.96 -5.29 -14.71
N LEU A 75 24.46 -4.60 -15.74
CA LEU A 75 23.81 -3.30 -15.65
C LEU A 75 22.35 -3.28 -16.12
N CYS A 76 21.84 -4.37 -16.71
CA CYS A 76 20.45 -4.46 -17.14
C CYS A 76 19.69 -5.54 -16.37
N ASP A 77 18.38 -5.36 -16.26
CA ASP A 77 17.44 -6.36 -15.75
C ASP A 77 17.18 -7.42 -16.83
N SER A 78 17.23 -8.69 -16.47
CA SER A 78 17.10 -9.80 -17.43
C SER A 78 15.68 -10.02 -17.94
N LEU A 79 14.66 -9.55 -17.23
CA LEU A 79 13.27 -9.74 -17.59
C LEU A 79 12.79 -8.70 -18.60
N CYS A 80 13.07 -7.42 -18.35
CA CYS A 80 12.53 -6.32 -19.16
C CYS A 80 13.58 -5.54 -19.97
N GLY A 81 14.89 -5.83 -19.78
CA GLY A 81 15.98 -5.17 -20.48
C GLY A 81 16.29 -3.74 -20.02
N LEU A 82 15.50 -3.16 -19.12
CA LEU A 82 15.80 -1.85 -18.54
C LEU A 82 17.11 -1.87 -17.74
N PRO A 83 17.83 -0.75 -17.63
CA PRO A 83 18.93 -0.61 -16.68
C PRO A 83 18.48 -0.97 -15.25
N ASN A 84 19.37 -1.64 -14.52
CA ASN A 84 19.09 -2.12 -13.16
C ASN A 84 19.50 -1.09 -12.09
N ARG A 85 19.31 -1.44 -10.81
CA ARG A 85 19.69 -0.61 -9.63
C ARG A 85 21.15 -0.16 -9.66
N ARG A 86 22.08 -1.01 -10.14
CA ARG A 86 23.50 -0.67 -10.23
C ARG A 86 23.74 0.42 -11.28
N ALA A 87 23.07 0.31 -12.42
CA ALA A 87 23.12 1.33 -13.47
C ALA A 87 22.55 2.67 -12.98
N LEU A 88 21.44 2.65 -12.25
CA LEU A 88 20.82 3.83 -11.64
C LEU A 88 21.83 4.60 -10.75
N HIS A 89 22.47 3.91 -9.81
CA HIS A 89 23.46 4.56 -8.94
C HIS A 89 24.63 5.16 -9.75
N GLY A 90 25.12 4.44 -10.74
CA GLY A 90 26.19 4.93 -11.61
C GLY A 90 25.80 6.15 -12.43
N ASP A 91 24.56 6.21 -12.92
CA ASP A 91 24.06 7.32 -13.72
C ASP A 91 23.84 8.58 -12.87
N ILE A 92 23.27 8.45 -11.67
CA ILE A 92 23.13 9.57 -10.73
C ILE A 92 24.52 10.12 -10.33
N LEU A 93 25.50 9.25 -10.07
CA LEU A 93 26.87 9.67 -9.74
C LEU A 93 27.52 10.43 -10.92
N ARG A 94 27.30 10.00 -12.14
CA ARG A 94 27.81 10.72 -13.34
C ARG A 94 27.12 12.08 -13.53
N ALA A 95 25.81 12.13 -13.37
CA ALA A 95 25.07 13.36 -13.46
C ALA A 95 25.43 14.35 -12.35
N SER A 96 25.82 13.87 -11.15
CA SER A 96 26.23 14.72 -10.04
C SER A 96 27.52 15.51 -10.26
N SER A 97 28.27 15.20 -11.31
CA SER A 97 29.46 15.98 -11.72
C SER A 97 29.13 17.17 -12.63
N MET A 98 27.87 17.29 -13.08
CA MET A 98 27.37 18.39 -13.92
C MET A 98 26.60 19.35 -12.99
N ASP A 99 26.81 20.65 -13.05
CA ASP A 99 26.11 21.62 -12.18
C ASP A 99 24.63 21.80 -12.57
N THR A 100 23.85 20.73 -12.38
CA THR A 100 22.42 20.63 -12.77
C THR A 100 21.57 20.08 -11.63
N GLU A 101 20.27 20.32 -11.70
CA GLU A 101 19.29 19.66 -10.84
C GLU A 101 19.13 18.19 -11.26
N ILE A 102 19.11 17.28 -10.30
CA ILE A 102 18.76 15.87 -10.54
C ILE A 102 17.46 15.58 -9.81
N ALA A 103 16.50 15.00 -10.52
CA ALA A 103 15.27 14.49 -9.95
C ALA A 103 15.15 12.98 -10.15
N VAL A 104 14.62 12.32 -9.12
CA VAL A 104 14.40 10.88 -9.08
C VAL A 104 12.94 10.60 -8.70
N ALA A 105 12.31 9.72 -9.46
CA ALA A 105 11.05 9.10 -9.12
C ALA A 105 11.29 7.63 -8.77
N LEU A 106 10.75 7.17 -7.65
CA LEU A 106 10.57 5.75 -7.35
C LEU A 106 9.10 5.39 -7.54
N LEU A 107 8.87 4.26 -8.18
CA LEU A 107 7.55 3.78 -8.57
C LEU A 107 7.36 2.35 -8.07
N ASP A 108 6.17 2.05 -7.59
CA ASP A 108 5.77 0.70 -7.16
C ASP A 108 4.37 0.41 -7.70
N LEU A 109 4.18 -0.76 -8.31
CA LEU A 109 2.92 -1.14 -8.94
C LEU A 109 1.91 -1.60 -7.90
N ASP A 110 0.87 -0.82 -7.70
CA ASP A 110 -0.17 -1.13 -6.73
C ASP A 110 -0.96 -2.38 -7.16
N GLY A 111 -1.03 -3.38 -6.28
CA GLY A 111 -1.79 -4.61 -6.53
C GLY A 111 -1.07 -5.66 -7.37
N PHE A 112 0.20 -5.50 -7.72
CA PHE A 112 0.94 -6.46 -8.55
C PHE A 112 1.03 -7.86 -7.92
N LYS A 113 1.14 -7.97 -6.58
CA LYS A 113 1.06 -9.25 -5.88
C LYS A 113 -0.22 -10.00 -6.21
N SER A 114 -1.36 -9.32 -6.24
CA SER A 114 -2.64 -9.94 -6.59
C SER A 114 -2.68 -10.45 -8.03
N VAL A 115 -1.97 -9.79 -8.96
CA VAL A 115 -1.80 -10.26 -10.33
C VAL A 115 -1.05 -11.58 -10.35
N ASN A 116 0.06 -11.69 -9.61
CA ASN A 116 0.81 -12.94 -9.49
C ASN A 116 -0.01 -14.06 -8.84
N ASP A 117 -0.73 -13.73 -7.76
CA ASP A 117 -1.52 -14.71 -7.02
C ASP A 117 -2.71 -15.25 -7.84
N PHE A 118 -3.32 -14.41 -8.70
CA PHE A 118 -4.49 -14.79 -9.50
C PHE A 118 -4.14 -15.37 -10.87
N TYR A 119 -3.18 -14.76 -11.59
CA TYR A 119 -2.85 -15.15 -12.98
C TYR A 119 -1.54 -15.95 -13.08
N GLY A 120 -0.79 -16.08 -11.99
CA GLY A 120 0.51 -16.75 -11.94
C GLY A 120 1.68 -15.85 -12.35
N HIS A 121 2.88 -16.21 -11.91
CA HIS A 121 4.12 -15.44 -12.13
C HIS A 121 4.44 -15.20 -13.61
N SER A 122 4.08 -16.12 -14.50
CA SER A 122 4.32 -15.96 -15.95
C SER A 122 3.54 -14.78 -16.56
N VAL A 123 2.32 -14.51 -16.08
CA VAL A 123 1.53 -13.34 -16.48
C VAL A 123 2.09 -12.08 -15.82
N GLY A 124 2.48 -12.18 -14.53
CA GLY A 124 3.15 -11.10 -13.82
C GLY A 124 4.42 -10.63 -14.52
N ASP A 125 5.27 -11.57 -14.96
CA ASP A 125 6.51 -11.25 -15.69
C ASP A 125 6.23 -10.48 -17.00
N ARG A 126 5.22 -10.90 -17.76
CA ARG A 126 4.81 -10.17 -18.98
C ARG A 126 4.20 -8.81 -18.67
N THR A 127 3.49 -8.70 -17.55
CA THR A 127 2.96 -7.41 -17.09
C THR A 127 4.09 -6.43 -16.75
N ILE A 128 5.14 -6.90 -16.07
CA ILE A 128 6.35 -6.11 -15.81
C ILE A 128 7.01 -5.66 -17.13
N ALA A 129 7.13 -6.55 -18.10
CA ALA A 129 7.72 -6.21 -19.40
C ALA A 129 6.88 -5.14 -20.14
N ALA A 130 5.56 -5.27 -20.13
CA ALA A 130 4.65 -4.30 -20.76
C ALA A 130 4.70 -2.92 -20.08
N VAL A 131 4.79 -2.90 -18.73
CA VAL A 131 4.97 -1.63 -17.99
C VAL A 131 6.33 -1.01 -18.26
N ALA A 132 7.39 -1.82 -18.36
CA ALA A 132 8.73 -1.34 -18.69
C ALA A 132 8.80 -0.69 -20.08
N GLU A 133 8.15 -1.28 -21.09
CA GLU A 133 8.02 -0.72 -22.43
C GLU A 133 7.23 0.60 -22.39
N MET A 134 6.09 0.62 -21.72
CA MET A 134 5.28 1.83 -21.52
C MET A 134 6.08 2.96 -20.87
N LEU A 135 6.88 2.66 -19.84
CA LEU A 135 7.75 3.63 -19.17
C LEU A 135 8.82 4.18 -20.12
N SER A 136 9.47 3.30 -20.91
CA SER A 136 10.47 3.71 -21.89
C SER A 136 9.89 4.63 -22.96
N ASP A 137 8.73 4.29 -23.50
CA ASP A 137 8.03 5.10 -24.51
C ASP A 137 7.60 6.46 -23.96
N LEU A 138 7.10 6.47 -22.72
CA LEU A 138 6.65 7.70 -22.07
C LEU A 138 7.80 8.66 -21.76
N CYS A 139 8.94 8.13 -21.33
CA CYS A 139 10.10 8.95 -20.93
C CYS A 139 10.93 9.42 -22.13
N GLY A 140 11.03 8.63 -23.21
CA GLY A 140 11.84 8.96 -24.37
C GLY A 140 13.26 9.42 -24.00
N ASP A 141 13.70 10.54 -24.56
CA ASP A 141 15.00 11.15 -24.27
C ASP A 141 14.98 12.10 -23.04
N ALA A 142 13.79 12.44 -22.53
CA ALA A 142 13.65 13.41 -21.43
C ALA A 142 14.04 12.85 -20.05
N ALA A 143 13.98 11.51 -19.88
CA ALA A 143 14.31 10.85 -18.63
C ALA A 143 14.69 9.39 -18.88
N LYS A 144 15.52 8.83 -17.99
CA LYS A 144 15.96 7.44 -18.08
C LYS A 144 15.22 6.57 -17.09
N THR A 145 14.80 5.41 -17.55
CA THR A 145 14.01 4.43 -16.78
C THR A 145 14.88 3.28 -16.29
N TYR A 146 14.55 2.73 -15.12
CA TYR A 146 15.28 1.64 -14.49
C TYR A 146 14.29 0.68 -13.83
N ARG A 147 14.67 -0.60 -13.70
CA ARG A 147 13.99 -1.55 -12.83
C ARG A 147 14.87 -1.88 -11.63
N LEU A 148 14.30 -1.80 -10.42
CA LEU A 148 15.04 -2.03 -9.19
C LEU A 148 14.94 -3.46 -8.68
N GLY A 149 13.85 -4.15 -9.04
CA GLY A 149 13.51 -5.52 -8.69
C GLY A 149 12.01 -5.67 -8.43
N GLY A 150 11.46 -6.88 -8.54
CA GLY A 150 10.02 -7.10 -8.33
C GLY A 150 9.17 -6.19 -9.21
N ASP A 151 8.31 -5.41 -8.58
CA ASP A 151 7.39 -4.42 -9.14
C ASP A 151 7.88 -2.97 -8.98
N GLU A 152 9.16 -2.78 -8.56
CA GLU A 152 9.75 -1.47 -8.35
C GLU A 152 10.50 -0.97 -9.60
N PHE A 153 10.19 0.27 -9.99
CA PHE A 153 10.87 1.00 -11.06
C PHE A 153 11.42 2.33 -10.56
N ALA A 154 12.33 2.93 -11.34
CA ALA A 154 12.80 4.28 -11.12
C ALA A 154 12.88 5.06 -12.43
N ILE A 155 12.70 6.38 -12.33
CA ILE A 155 12.93 7.32 -13.42
C ILE A 155 13.87 8.41 -12.92
N VAL A 156 14.85 8.78 -13.72
CA VAL A 156 15.80 9.85 -13.41
C VAL A 156 15.83 10.85 -14.55
N SER A 157 15.77 12.11 -14.23
CA SER A 157 16.04 13.22 -15.15
C SER A 157 17.13 14.12 -14.57
N SER A 158 18.04 14.59 -15.44
CA SER A 158 19.07 15.58 -15.13
C SER A 158 19.01 16.77 -16.09
N GLU A 159 17.91 16.86 -16.83
CA GLU A 159 17.62 17.97 -17.74
C GLU A 159 17.25 19.25 -16.97
N PRO A 160 17.37 20.44 -17.59
CA PRO A 160 16.83 21.65 -16.99
C PRO A 160 15.36 21.46 -16.59
N LEU A 161 14.99 21.85 -15.37
CA LEU A 161 13.65 21.62 -14.79
C LEU A 161 13.32 20.13 -14.59
N ALA A 162 14.32 19.31 -14.28
CA ALA A 162 14.19 17.86 -14.07
C ALA A 162 12.98 17.49 -13.18
N GLY A 163 12.74 18.22 -12.09
CA GLY A 163 11.61 18.01 -11.21
C GLY A 163 10.26 18.13 -11.91
N ASN A 164 10.06 19.17 -12.71
CA ASN A 164 8.79 19.42 -13.41
C ASN A 164 8.56 18.38 -14.53
N ILE A 165 9.62 18.02 -15.24
CA ILE A 165 9.58 16.98 -16.28
C ILE A 165 9.15 15.67 -15.64
N LEU A 166 9.78 15.29 -14.55
CA LEU A 166 9.52 14.01 -13.88
C LEU A 166 8.09 13.94 -13.32
N GLU A 167 7.61 15.01 -12.68
CA GLU A 167 6.23 15.09 -12.21
C GLU A 167 5.23 14.95 -13.37
N GLY A 168 5.47 15.64 -14.48
CA GLY A 168 4.64 15.56 -15.67
C GLY A 168 4.59 14.14 -16.26
N LEU A 169 5.72 13.44 -16.33
CA LEU A 169 5.82 12.05 -16.79
C LEU A 169 5.07 11.10 -15.84
N CYS A 170 5.27 11.24 -14.54
CA CYS A 170 4.60 10.41 -13.54
C CYS A 170 3.08 10.60 -13.53
N ARG A 171 2.58 11.84 -13.70
CA ARG A 171 1.14 12.09 -13.84
C ARG A 171 0.56 11.48 -15.11
N LYS A 172 1.28 11.52 -16.24
CA LYS A 172 0.89 10.85 -17.48
C LYS A 172 0.86 9.32 -17.30
N LEU A 173 1.81 8.76 -16.58
CA LEU A 173 1.84 7.33 -16.26
C LEU A 173 0.60 6.92 -15.44
N LEU A 174 0.23 7.68 -14.41
CA LEU A 174 -0.99 7.43 -13.65
C LEU A 174 -2.24 7.39 -14.54
N LEU A 175 -2.37 8.37 -15.43
CA LEU A 175 -3.48 8.42 -16.40
C LEU A 175 -3.43 7.22 -17.37
N ARG A 176 -2.26 6.77 -17.77
CA ARG A 176 -2.11 5.62 -18.67
C ARG A 176 -2.52 4.32 -17.98
N LEU A 177 -2.15 4.14 -16.70
CA LEU A 177 -2.48 2.97 -15.90
C LEU A 177 -3.91 3.00 -15.33
N SER A 178 -4.65 4.12 -15.45
CA SER A 178 -6.08 4.14 -15.14
C SER A 178 -6.91 3.31 -16.14
N THR A 179 -6.34 2.99 -17.31
CA THR A 179 -6.89 2.01 -18.25
C THR A 179 -6.16 0.67 -18.09
N PRO A 180 -6.87 -0.47 -18.13
CA PRO A 180 -6.24 -1.77 -17.98
C PRO A 180 -5.12 -2.03 -18.99
N VAL A 181 -4.03 -2.62 -18.53
CA VAL A 181 -2.92 -3.08 -19.37
C VAL A 181 -3.32 -4.41 -20.00
N CYS A 182 -3.24 -4.49 -21.32
CA CYS A 182 -3.58 -5.72 -22.03
C CYS A 182 -2.33 -6.60 -22.19
N VAL A 183 -2.36 -7.80 -21.61
CA VAL A 183 -1.29 -8.81 -21.70
C VAL A 183 -1.91 -10.13 -22.14
N ASP A 184 -1.52 -10.66 -23.32
CA ASP A 184 -2.05 -11.92 -23.89
C ASP A 184 -3.59 -11.98 -23.89
N ASN A 185 -4.27 -10.93 -24.29
CA ASN A 185 -5.74 -10.78 -24.26
C ASN A 185 -6.37 -10.77 -22.86
N ILE A 186 -5.56 -10.66 -21.80
CA ILE A 186 -6.04 -10.46 -20.42
C ILE A 186 -5.94 -8.95 -20.11
N SER A 187 -7.03 -8.36 -19.65
CA SER A 187 -7.07 -6.99 -19.18
C SER A 187 -6.70 -6.93 -17.71
N ILE A 188 -5.55 -6.35 -17.38
CA ILE A 188 -5.00 -6.26 -16.03
C ILE A 188 -5.12 -4.82 -15.54
N SER A 189 -5.87 -4.60 -14.47
CA SER A 189 -5.96 -3.31 -13.79
C SER A 189 -4.85 -3.19 -12.76
N LEU A 190 -4.00 -2.17 -12.90
CA LEU A 190 -2.89 -1.86 -12.02
C LEU A 190 -2.91 -0.37 -11.69
N GLY A 191 -2.56 -0.03 -10.44
CA GLY A 191 -2.20 1.32 -10.05
C GLY A 191 -0.68 1.50 -10.00
N VAL A 192 -0.23 2.71 -9.72
CA VAL A 192 1.16 3.00 -9.40
C VAL A 192 1.25 4.08 -8.32
N SER A 193 2.04 3.82 -7.30
CA SER A 193 2.38 4.81 -6.28
C SER A 193 3.77 5.36 -6.57
N VAL A 194 3.91 6.69 -6.57
CA VAL A 194 5.14 7.36 -7.00
C VAL A 194 5.64 8.32 -5.94
N GLY A 195 6.90 8.16 -5.55
CA GLY A 195 7.62 9.11 -4.73
C GLY A 195 8.67 9.88 -5.52
N LEU A 196 8.63 11.21 -5.42
CA LEU A 196 9.54 12.12 -6.10
C LEU A 196 10.52 12.75 -5.13
N SER A 197 11.77 12.86 -5.55
CA SER A 197 12.80 13.64 -4.87
C SER A 197 13.63 14.43 -5.85
N ARG A 198 14.23 15.52 -5.38
CA ARG A 198 15.20 16.31 -6.15
C ARG A 198 16.35 16.76 -5.26
N GLY A 199 17.49 16.96 -5.88
CA GLY A 199 18.67 17.49 -5.22
C GLY A 199 19.56 18.23 -6.20
N LYS A 200 20.47 19.03 -5.66
CA LYS A 200 21.47 19.74 -6.44
C LYS A 200 22.80 18.99 -6.38
N THR A 201 23.56 19.09 -7.42
CA THR A 201 24.93 18.58 -7.50
C THR A 201 25.81 19.18 -6.40
N GLY A 202 26.72 18.38 -5.86
CA GLY A 202 27.61 18.78 -4.74
C GLY A 202 27.16 18.29 -3.36
N GLU A 203 25.96 17.72 -3.20
CA GLU A 203 25.55 17.07 -1.95
C GLU A 203 26.32 15.77 -1.73
N VAL A 204 26.81 15.55 -0.51
CA VAL A 204 27.50 14.31 -0.13
C VAL A 204 26.51 13.14 -0.19
N ASN A 205 26.89 12.04 -0.87
CA ASN A 205 26.06 10.85 -1.04
C ASN A 205 24.71 11.12 -1.75
N LEU A 206 24.69 12.04 -2.71
CA LEU A 206 23.48 12.48 -3.42
C LEU A 206 22.61 11.31 -3.90
N SER A 207 23.20 10.27 -4.50
CA SER A 207 22.43 9.11 -5.02
C SER A 207 21.64 8.41 -3.92
N SER A 208 22.26 8.08 -2.80
CA SER A 208 21.58 7.41 -1.68
C SER A 208 20.55 8.33 -1.01
N THR A 209 20.85 9.62 -0.92
CA THR A 209 19.93 10.63 -0.36
C THR A 209 18.68 10.78 -1.22
N LEU A 210 18.81 10.91 -2.54
CA LEU A 210 17.69 11.03 -3.46
C LEU A 210 16.80 9.78 -3.45
N LEU A 211 17.41 8.60 -3.51
CA LEU A 211 16.66 7.34 -3.47
C LEU A 211 15.92 7.17 -2.15
N ARG A 212 16.55 7.46 -1.01
CA ARG A 212 15.90 7.42 0.29
C ARG A 212 14.73 8.41 0.38
N ARG A 213 14.92 9.66 -0.06
CA ARG A 213 13.85 10.67 -0.08
C ARG A 213 12.69 10.27 -0.98
N ALA A 214 12.97 9.72 -2.15
CA ALA A 214 11.93 9.22 -3.05
C ALA A 214 11.17 8.02 -2.46
N ASP A 215 11.88 7.11 -1.77
CA ASP A 215 11.29 5.96 -1.08
C ASP A 215 10.32 6.40 0.03
N VAL A 216 10.72 7.37 0.85
CA VAL A 216 9.85 7.97 1.88
C VAL A 216 8.60 8.60 1.26
N ALA A 217 8.76 9.35 0.16
CA ALA A 217 7.62 9.96 -0.53
C ALA A 217 6.69 8.91 -1.18
N MET A 218 7.23 7.81 -1.71
CA MET A 218 6.47 6.70 -2.27
C MET A 218 5.67 5.96 -1.19
N TYR A 219 6.26 5.76 -0.01
CA TYR A 219 5.55 5.21 1.14
C TYR A 219 4.36 6.09 1.55
N VAL A 220 4.56 7.42 1.62
CA VAL A 220 3.46 8.37 1.87
C VAL A 220 2.38 8.33 0.77
N ALA A 221 2.77 8.14 -0.49
CA ALA A 221 1.82 7.96 -1.58
C ALA A 221 0.93 6.71 -1.35
N LYS A 222 1.54 5.60 -0.92
CA LYS A 222 0.84 4.35 -0.61
C LYS A 222 -0.11 4.50 0.58
N SER A 223 0.36 5.10 1.68
CA SER A 223 -0.43 5.27 2.91
C SER A 223 -1.63 6.21 2.73
N ARG A 224 -1.52 7.20 1.85
CA ARG A 224 -2.60 8.16 1.54
C ARG A 224 -3.60 7.66 0.50
N GLY A 225 -3.66 6.35 0.22
CA GLY A 225 -4.67 5.72 -0.64
C GLY A 225 -4.16 5.35 -2.03
N LYS A 226 -2.84 5.21 -2.22
CA LYS A 226 -2.20 4.71 -3.46
C LYS A 226 -2.53 5.54 -4.72
N GLY A 227 -2.07 5.11 -5.90
CA GLY A 227 -2.45 5.70 -7.18
C GLY A 227 -2.15 7.20 -7.29
N ARG A 228 -1.04 7.68 -6.74
CA ARG A 228 -0.69 9.10 -6.70
C ARG A 228 0.80 9.37 -6.79
N VAL A 229 1.11 10.63 -7.10
CA VAL A 229 2.48 11.17 -7.09
C VAL A 229 2.64 12.03 -5.84
N THR A 230 3.70 11.80 -5.09
CA THR A 230 4.03 12.56 -3.87
C THR A 230 5.46 13.05 -3.92
N TRP A 231 5.68 14.34 -3.70
CA TRP A 231 7.01 14.91 -3.51
C TRP A 231 7.50 14.65 -2.09
N PHE A 232 8.79 14.38 -1.95
CA PHE A 232 9.42 14.34 -0.64
C PHE A 232 9.32 15.70 0.08
N ALA A 233 8.92 15.65 1.34
CA ALA A 233 8.98 16.75 2.29
C ALA A 233 9.73 16.29 3.54
N GLU A 234 10.46 17.17 4.20
CA GLU A 234 11.27 16.80 5.38
C GLU A 234 10.42 16.32 6.56
N GLU A 235 9.16 16.74 6.62
CA GLU A 235 8.18 16.23 7.59
C GLU A 235 7.95 14.73 7.46
N PHE A 236 7.97 14.18 6.25
CA PHE A 236 7.76 12.74 6.01
C PHE A 236 8.87 11.84 6.57
N ASP A 237 10.08 12.36 6.68
CA ASP A 237 11.17 11.62 7.34
C ASP A 237 10.92 11.49 8.85
N ARG A 238 10.36 12.52 9.46
CA ARG A 238 9.94 12.49 10.87
C ARG A 238 8.78 11.52 11.07
N ASP A 239 7.78 11.59 10.20
CA ASP A 239 6.63 10.69 10.22
C ASP A 239 7.06 9.22 10.07
N ARG A 240 8.00 8.90 9.16
CA ARG A 240 8.51 7.53 8.99
C ARG A 240 9.26 7.01 10.22
N THR A 241 10.08 7.86 10.85
CA THR A 241 10.76 7.51 12.10
C THR A 241 9.76 7.29 13.23
N GLU A 242 8.70 8.11 13.28
CA GLU A 242 7.60 7.97 14.23
C GLU A 242 6.82 6.68 13.98
N LEU A 243 6.49 6.34 12.75
CA LEU A 243 5.80 5.09 12.38
C LEU A 243 6.62 3.85 12.74
N HIS A 244 7.94 3.87 12.52
CA HIS A 244 8.80 2.76 12.94
C HIS A 244 8.86 2.64 14.48
N THR A 245 8.87 3.76 15.19
CA THR A 245 8.77 3.77 16.66
C THR A 245 7.42 3.19 17.10
N ILE A 246 6.33 3.57 16.42
CA ILE A 246 5.00 3.03 16.67
C ILE A 246 4.95 1.52 16.44
N GLU A 247 5.60 0.99 15.40
CA GLU A 247 5.67 -0.46 15.17
C GLU A 247 6.33 -1.20 16.35
N LEU A 248 7.46 -0.70 16.82
CA LEU A 248 8.16 -1.29 17.96
C LEU A 248 7.33 -1.23 19.25
N ASP A 249 6.68 -0.09 19.48
CA ASP A 249 5.85 0.12 20.67
C ASP A 249 4.57 -0.72 20.63
N LEU A 250 3.94 -0.91 19.46
CA LEU A 250 2.75 -1.76 19.30
C LEU A 250 2.98 -3.20 19.73
N ARG A 251 4.18 -3.76 19.47
CA ARG A 251 4.55 -5.12 19.89
C ARG A 251 4.51 -5.27 21.41
N VAL A 252 4.85 -4.20 22.11
CA VAL A 252 4.95 -4.17 23.58
C VAL A 252 3.65 -3.72 24.24
N ALA A 253 2.84 -2.93 23.52
CA ALA A 253 1.61 -2.33 24.04
C ALA A 253 0.58 -3.38 24.48
N LEU A 254 0.46 -4.51 23.73
CA LEU A 254 -0.40 -5.63 24.12
C LEU A 254 0.01 -6.29 25.43
N GLU A 255 1.32 -6.40 25.70
CA GLU A 255 1.86 -7.02 26.91
C GLU A 255 1.76 -6.11 28.12
N ARG A 256 1.66 -4.78 27.91
CA ARG A 256 1.69 -3.77 28.96
C ARG A 256 0.35 -3.14 29.27
N ASP A 257 -0.76 -3.68 28.75
CA ASP A 257 -2.12 -3.14 28.96
C ASP A 257 -2.23 -1.63 28.59
N GLU A 258 -1.53 -1.21 27.52
CA GLU A 258 -1.58 0.19 27.05
C GLU A 258 -2.82 0.47 26.20
N PHE A 259 -3.57 -0.56 25.82
CA PHE A 259 -4.82 -0.43 25.08
C PHE A 259 -6.02 -0.31 26.02
N GLN A 260 -6.95 0.55 25.61
CA GLN A 260 -8.23 0.74 26.30
C GLN A 260 -9.37 0.76 25.29
N LEU A 261 -10.55 0.31 25.69
CA LEU A 261 -11.78 0.48 24.91
C LEU A 261 -12.60 1.64 25.46
N HIS A 262 -13.00 2.51 24.53
CA HIS A 262 -14.03 3.50 24.79
C HIS A 262 -15.29 3.10 24.01
N TYR A 263 -16.43 3.37 24.57
CA TYR A 263 -17.73 2.96 24.03
C TYR A 263 -18.53 4.18 23.65
N GLN A 264 -19.00 4.24 22.41
CA GLN A 264 -19.88 5.28 21.94
C GLN A 264 -21.31 4.73 21.76
N PRO A 265 -22.32 5.32 22.41
CA PRO A 265 -23.69 4.81 22.31
C PRO A 265 -24.32 5.10 20.95
N LEU A 266 -25.09 4.10 20.48
CA LEU A 266 -26.03 4.20 19.36
C LEU A 266 -27.43 4.30 19.94
N ILE A 267 -28.17 5.31 19.48
CA ILE A 267 -29.49 5.65 19.98
C ILE A 267 -30.55 5.13 19.00
N ASP A 268 -31.51 4.39 19.48
CA ASP A 268 -32.70 4.02 18.69
C ASP A 268 -33.46 5.31 18.31
N SER A 269 -33.71 5.49 17.03
CA SER A 269 -34.26 6.75 16.49
C SER A 269 -35.68 7.03 16.92
N ARG A 270 -36.43 5.99 17.31
CA ARG A 270 -37.83 6.02 17.71
C ARG A 270 -37.99 6.20 19.23
N THR A 271 -37.24 5.44 20.03
CA THR A 271 -37.38 5.46 21.48
C THR A 271 -36.46 6.48 22.15
N GLY A 272 -35.37 6.87 21.51
CA GLY A 272 -34.33 7.74 22.09
C GLY A 272 -33.45 7.06 23.13
N SER A 273 -33.58 5.75 23.33
CA SER A 273 -32.78 4.97 24.28
C SER A 273 -31.52 4.38 23.63
N VAL A 274 -30.51 4.07 24.44
CA VAL A 274 -29.32 3.36 23.98
C VAL A 274 -29.70 1.93 23.60
N CYS A 275 -29.42 1.52 22.35
CA CYS A 275 -29.74 0.17 21.85
C CYS A 275 -28.48 -0.62 21.45
N ALA A 276 -27.39 0.05 21.20
CA ALA A 276 -26.10 -0.55 20.90
C ALA A 276 -24.95 0.38 21.33
N VAL A 277 -23.75 -0.15 21.34
CA VAL A 277 -22.53 0.63 21.57
C VAL A 277 -21.46 0.22 20.57
N GLU A 278 -20.65 1.16 20.10
CA GLU A 278 -19.47 0.87 19.31
C GLU A 278 -18.23 0.89 20.21
N ALA A 279 -17.45 -0.21 20.19
CA ALA A 279 -16.20 -0.33 20.90
C ALA A 279 -15.06 0.26 20.08
N LEU A 280 -14.50 1.33 20.57
CA LEU A 280 -13.47 2.12 19.92
C LEU A 280 -12.14 1.97 20.62
N LEU A 281 -11.16 1.38 19.95
CA LEU A 281 -9.83 1.18 20.49
C LEU A 281 -9.10 2.51 20.72
N ARG A 282 -8.45 2.62 21.87
CA ARG A 282 -7.60 3.75 22.28
C ARG A 282 -6.25 3.20 22.71
N TRP A 283 -5.19 3.87 22.32
CA TRP A 283 -3.85 3.57 22.75
C TRP A 283 -3.25 4.75 23.51
N GLU A 284 -2.95 4.55 24.76
CA GLU A 284 -2.30 5.52 25.63
C GLU A 284 -0.97 4.95 26.11
N ARG A 285 0.13 5.59 25.73
CA ARG A 285 1.48 5.18 26.10
C ARG A 285 1.78 5.53 27.57
N PRO A 286 2.78 4.89 28.18
CA PRO A 286 3.17 5.17 29.56
C PRO A 286 3.60 6.61 29.83
N ASP A 287 4.03 7.32 28.78
CA ASP A 287 4.37 8.75 28.85
C ASP A 287 3.15 9.68 28.79
N GLY A 288 1.94 9.12 28.72
CA GLY A 288 0.67 9.85 28.60
C GLY A 288 0.35 10.31 27.18
N LYS A 289 1.19 9.99 26.19
CA LYS A 289 0.91 10.32 24.77
C LYS A 289 -0.17 9.40 24.24
N ARG A 290 -1.25 9.97 23.73
CA ARG A 290 -2.32 9.22 23.02
C ARG A 290 -2.01 9.14 21.54
N ILE A 291 -2.06 7.94 20.98
CA ILE A 291 -1.87 7.68 19.56
C ILE A 291 -3.24 7.34 18.96
N GLY A 292 -3.63 8.08 17.91
CA GLY A 292 -4.92 7.88 17.26
C GLY A 292 -4.98 6.58 16.44
N PRO A 293 -6.17 5.95 16.34
CA PRO A 293 -6.37 4.75 15.50
C PRO A 293 -5.91 4.95 14.05
N ASP A 294 -6.18 6.11 13.47
CA ASP A 294 -5.78 6.45 12.09
C ASP A 294 -4.26 6.36 11.87
N THR A 295 -3.46 6.45 12.94
CA THR A 295 -2.00 6.36 12.88
C THR A 295 -1.52 4.93 13.12
N PHE A 296 -2.03 4.23 14.12
CA PHE A 296 -1.46 2.92 14.50
C PHE A 296 -2.16 1.72 13.85
N ILE A 297 -3.43 1.81 13.46
CA ILE A 297 -4.14 0.71 12.80
C ILE A 297 -3.48 0.32 11.48
N PRO A 298 -3.13 1.26 10.56
CA PRO A 298 -2.41 0.92 9.35
C PRO A 298 -1.07 0.21 9.61
N VAL A 299 -0.32 0.65 10.63
CA VAL A 299 0.93 -0.02 11.03
C VAL A 299 0.68 -1.43 11.56
N ALA A 300 -0.38 -1.62 12.36
CA ALA A 300 -0.77 -2.93 12.85
C ALA A 300 -1.20 -3.88 11.72
N GLU A 301 -1.87 -3.37 10.68
CA GLU A 301 -2.26 -4.15 9.50
C GLU A 301 -1.05 -4.57 8.67
N GLU A 302 -0.12 -3.66 8.37
CA GLU A 302 1.11 -3.93 7.62
C GLU A 302 2.01 -4.95 8.32
N THR A 303 2.08 -4.89 9.65
CA THR A 303 2.93 -5.78 10.46
C THR A 303 2.24 -7.09 10.88
N GLY A 304 0.95 -7.23 10.60
CA GLY A 304 0.13 -8.37 11.03
C GLY A 304 -0.26 -8.36 12.52
N LEU A 305 0.16 -7.34 13.28
CA LEU A 305 -0.19 -7.20 14.71
C LEU A 305 -1.69 -6.97 14.90
N ILE A 306 -2.40 -6.50 13.88
CA ILE A 306 -3.85 -6.28 13.92
C ILE A 306 -4.63 -7.55 14.26
N GLU A 307 -4.11 -8.74 13.96
CA GLU A 307 -4.76 -10.00 14.34
C GLU A 307 -4.80 -10.17 15.86
N ALA A 308 -3.66 -9.99 16.53
CA ALA A 308 -3.59 -10.12 17.99
C ALA A 308 -4.34 -8.99 18.70
N ILE A 309 -4.20 -7.75 18.22
CA ILE A 309 -4.93 -6.58 18.73
C ILE A 309 -6.44 -6.79 18.61
N GLY A 310 -6.92 -7.23 17.45
CA GLY A 310 -8.34 -7.43 17.20
C GLY A 310 -8.95 -8.54 18.07
N LEU A 311 -8.22 -9.64 18.32
CA LEU A 311 -8.68 -10.68 19.26
C LEU A 311 -8.73 -10.15 20.70
N TRP A 312 -7.78 -9.31 21.09
CA TRP A 312 -7.81 -8.62 22.39
C TRP A 312 -9.04 -7.71 22.50
N VAL A 313 -9.29 -6.90 21.47
CA VAL A 313 -10.45 -5.99 21.41
C VAL A 313 -11.77 -6.76 21.55
N LEU A 314 -11.94 -7.85 20.78
CA LEU A 314 -13.14 -8.68 20.82
C LEU A 314 -13.36 -9.29 22.21
N ARG A 315 -12.30 -9.87 22.80
CA ARG A 315 -12.39 -10.44 24.16
C ARG A 315 -12.75 -9.37 25.19
N ARG A 316 -12.11 -8.21 25.11
CA ARG A 316 -12.33 -7.11 26.03
C ARG A 316 -13.74 -6.52 25.87
N ALA A 317 -14.19 -6.29 24.65
CA ALA A 317 -15.54 -5.77 24.37
C ALA A 317 -16.63 -6.71 24.88
N CYS A 318 -16.51 -8.02 24.61
CA CYS A 318 -17.44 -9.03 25.13
C CYS A 318 -17.45 -9.07 26.66
N HIS A 319 -16.28 -8.97 27.29
CA HIS A 319 -16.17 -8.96 28.76
C HIS A 319 -16.82 -7.71 29.36
N ASP A 320 -16.47 -6.52 28.88
CA ASP A 320 -16.94 -5.25 29.45
C ASP A 320 -18.45 -5.05 29.28
N THR A 321 -19.04 -5.57 28.18
CA THR A 321 -20.46 -5.35 27.86
C THR A 321 -21.37 -6.54 28.19
N ARG A 322 -20.83 -7.59 28.81
CA ARG A 322 -21.56 -8.83 29.10
C ARG A 322 -22.86 -8.56 29.88
N ASP A 323 -22.76 -7.73 30.90
CA ASP A 323 -23.86 -7.49 31.84
C ASP A 323 -24.81 -6.36 31.39
N TRP A 324 -24.55 -5.71 30.26
CA TRP A 324 -25.41 -4.65 29.66
C TRP A 324 -26.57 -5.29 28.87
N THR A 325 -27.60 -5.73 29.59
CA THR A 325 -28.74 -6.45 29.01
C THR A 325 -29.45 -5.66 27.93
N GLY A 326 -29.73 -6.31 26.79
CA GLY A 326 -30.46 -5.68 25.67
C GLY A 326 -29.62 -4.75 24.79
N ILE A 327 -28.35 -4.51 25.14
CA ILE A 327 -27.45 -3.65 24.37
C ILE A 327 -26.54 -4.53 23.50
N LYS A 328 -26.47 -4.22 22.22
CA LYS A 328 -25.52 -4.84 21.29
C LYS A 328 -24.18 -4.13 21.37
N VAL A 329 -23.11 -4.84 21.03
CA VAL A 329 -21.76 -4.24 20.89
C VAL A 329 -21.25 -4.43 19.48
N SER A 330 -20.84 -3.34 18.85
CA SER A 330 -20.20 -3.31 17.55
C SER A 330 -18.67 -3.22 17.73
N VAL A 331 -17.94 -4.01 16.97
CA VAL A 331 -16.47 -4.04 16.95
C VAL A 331 -15.96 -3.93 15.54
N ASN A 332 -15.07 -2.98 15.29
CA ASN A 332 -14.39 -2.81 14.00
C ASN A 332 -13.44 -3.99 13.73
N VAL A 333 -13.51 -4.55 12.52
CA VAL A 333 -12.69 -5.67 12.06
C VAL A 333 -11.95 -5.31 10.79
N SER A 334 -10.62 -5.46 10.83
CA SER A 334 -9.77 -5.24 9.67
C SER A 334 -9.99 -6.29 8.58
N VAL A 335 -9.82 -5.86 7.34
CA VAL A 335 -9.79 -6.75 6.16
C VAL A 335 -8.72 -7.84 6.30
N VAL A 336 -7.59 -7.54 6.95
CA VAL A 336 -6.51 -8.51 7.20
C VAL A 336 -7.02 -9.65 8.06
N GLN A 337 -7.73 -9.34 9.16
CA GLN A 337 -8.34 -10.35 10.04
C GLN A 337 -9.39 -11.18 9.30
N LEU A 338 -10.26 -10.54 8.51
CA LEU A 338 -11.31 -11.26 7.79
C LEU A 338 -10.76 -12.22 6.71
N ARG A 339 -9.56 -12.01 6.22
CA ARG A 339 -8.87 -12.93 5.29
C ARG A 339 -8.21 -14.11 5.99
N ASN A 340 -7.99 -14.04 7.28
CA ASN A 340 -7.46 -15.16 8.05
C ASN A 340 -8.54 -16.23 8.23
N THR A 341 -8.31 -17.43 7.70
CA THR A 341 -9.25 -18.57 7.78
C THR A 341 -9.48 -19.08 9.19
N GLN A 342 -8.61 -18.73 10.14
CA GLN A 342 -8.74 -19.10 11.56
C GLN A 342 -9.59 -18.10 12.34
N PHE A 343 -9.81 -16.90 11.83
CA PHE A 343 -10.50 -15.82 12.54
C PHE A 343 -11.90 -16.21 13.04
N PRO A 344 -12.78 -16.87 12.25
CA PRO A 344 -14.09 -17.28 12.77
C PRO A 344 -13.99 -18.28 13.95
N LEU A 345 -13.05 -19.22 13.90
CA LEU A 345 -12.84 -20.18 14.99
C LEU A 345 -12.34 -19.49 16.26
N GLN A 346 -11.39 -18.55 16.12
CA GLN A 346 -10.87 -17.76 17.24
C GLN A 346 -11.97 -16.90 17.87
N LEU A 347 -12.86 -16.31 17.07
CA LEU A 347 -14.02 -15.58 17.58
C LEU A 347 -14.98 -16.51 18.31
N GLY A 348 -15.27 -17.68 17.76
CA GLY A 348 -16.10 -18.69 18.43
C GLY A 348 -15.57 -19.07 19.81
N GLN A 349 -14.24 -19.25 19.94
CA GLN A 349 -13.57 -19.48 21.22
C GLN A 349 -13.76 -18.31 22.20
N ILE A 350 -13.62 -17.06 21.73
CA ILE A 350 -13.84 -15.87 22.57
C ILE A 350 -15.28 -15.80 23.09
N LEU A 351 -16.27 -16.09 22.24
CA LEU A 351 -17.67 -16.09 22.66
C LEU A 351 -17.94 -17.18 23.72
N GLU A 352 -17.34 -18.35 23.57
CA GLU A 352 -17.43 -19.44 24.55
C GLU A 352 -16.72 -19.07 25.84
N GLU A 353 -15.48 -18.57 25.80
CA GLU A 353 -14.68 -18.14 26.96
C GLU A 353 -15.38 -17.05 27.77
N THR A 354 -16.00 -16.08 27.10
CA THR A 354 -16.65 -14.94 27.77
C THR A 354 -18.10 -15.19 28.16
N GLY A 355 -18.71 -16.23 27.58
CA GLY A 355 -20.15 -16.48 27.71
C GLY A 355 -21.02 -15.39 27.08
N PHE A 356 -20.45 -14.61 26.13
CA PHE A 356 -21.17 -13.51 25.50
C PHE A 356 -22.14 -14.02 24.41
N PRO A 357 -23.43 -13.58 24.43
CA PRO A 357 -24.39 -13.98 23.41
C PRO A 357 -23.99 -13.48 22.01
N ALA A 358 -23.77 -14.40 21.07
CA ALA A 358 -23.29 -14.07 19.72
C ALA A 358 -24.21 -13.06 18.98
N GLU A 359 -25.52 -13.14 19.20
CA GLU A 359 -26.52 -12.25 18.61
C GLU A 359 -26.42 -10.79 19.10
N ARG A 360 -25.68 -10.56 20.17
CA ARG A 360 -25.38 -9.21 20.65
C ARG A 360 -24.10 -8.63 20.08
N LEU A 361 -23.26 -9.44 19.43
CA LEU A 361 -22.03 -8.99 18.80
C LEU A 361 -22.30 -8.60 17.34
N GLU A 362 -21.86 -7.42 16.96
CA GLU A 362 -21.85 -6.93 15.59
C GLU A 362 -20.40 -6.66 15.14
N LEU A 363 -20.01 -7.12 13.96
CA LEU A 363 -18.69 -6.85 13.38
C LEU A 363 -18.83 -5.82 12.28
N GLU A 364 -18.12 -4.70 12.41
CA GLU A 364 -18.13 -3.61 11.47
C GLU A 364 -17.00 -3.75 10.46
N LEU A 365 -17.33 -3.66 9.17
CA LEU A 365 -16.43 -3.81 8.03
C LEU A 365 -16.58 -2.60 7.12
N THR A 366 -15.49 -1.94 6.80
CA THR A 366 -15.50 -0.83 5.84
C THR A 366 -15.68 -1.32 4.40
N GLU A 367 -16.11 -0.47 3.47
CA GLU A 367 -16.28 -0.81 2.05
C GLU A 367 -15.00 -1.36 1.40
N THR A 368 -13.82 -1.02 1.93
CA THR A 368 -12.51 -1.42 1.39
C THR A 368 -12.21 -2.92 1.51
N PHE A 369 -12.99 -3.68 2.29
CA PHE A 369 -12.80 -5.13 2.39
C PHE A 369 -12.99 -5.86 1.05
N LEU A 370 -13.59 -5.20 0.06
CA LEU A 370 -13.78 -5.65 -1.31
C LEU A 370 -12.50 -5.86 -2.12
N VAL A 371 -11.43 -5.19 -1.74
CA VAL A 371 -10.16 -5.23 -2.45
C VAL A 371 -9.42 -6.50 -2.09
N GLY A 372 -9.63 -7.59 -2.85
CA GLY A 372 -8.95 -8.88 -2.64
C GLY A 372 -9.79 -10.08 -3.07
N ASP A 373 -9.50 -11.28 -2.54
CA ASP A 373 -10.25 -12.49 -2.84
C ASP A 373 -11.59 -12.51 -2.08
N PRO A 374 -12.72 -12.29 -2.77
CA PRO A 374 -14.04 -12.28 -2.14
C PRO A 374 -14.50 -13.68 -1.66
N THR A 375 -13.79 -14.74 -2.05
CA THR A 375 -14.18 -16.12 -1.75
C THR A 375 -13.88 -16.49 -0.31
N ILE A 376 -12.68 -16.16 0.18
CA ILE A 376 -12.27 -16.42 1.58
C ILE A 376 -13.09 -15.54 2.53
N ALA A 377 -13.17 -14.23 2.23
CA ALA A 377 -13.97 -13.32 3.04
C ALA A 377 -15.44 -13.74 3.12
N GLY A 378 -16.04 -14.13 1.98
CA GLY A 378 -17.42 -14.61 1.93
C GLY A 378 -17.66 -15.89 2.77
N ARG A 379 -16.70 -16.83 2.77
CA ARG A 379 -16.76 -18.03 3.61
C ARG A 379 -16.69 -17.67 5.09
N ASN A 380 -15.76 -16.82 5.48
CA ASN A 380 -15.59 -16.39 6.86
C ASN A 380 -16.82 -15.64 7.36
N LEU A 381 -17.37 -14.71 6.58
CA LEU A 381 -18.61 -14.00 6.92
C LEU A 381 -19.79 -14.96 7.09
N LYS A 382 -19.89 -16.01 6.27
CA LYS A 382 -20.92 -17.03 6.45
C LYS A 382 -20.76 -17.78 7.77
N MET A 383 -19.54 -18.21 8.11
CA MET A 383 -19.28 -18.90 9.38
C MET A 383 -19.62 -18.02 10.61
N LEU A 384 -19.27 -16.74 10.54
CA LEU A 384 -19.58 -15.77 11.62
C LEU A 384 -21.09 -15.61 11.82
N ARG A 385 -21.88 -15.56 10.72
CA ARG A 385 -23.35 -15.55 10.81
C ARG A 385 -23.91 -16.86 11.33
N ASP A 386 -23.32 -17.98 10.93
CA ASP A 386 -23.75 -19.31 11.44
C ASP A 386 -23.56 -19.41 12.97
N PHE A 387 -22.66 -18.61 13.57
CA PHE A 387 -22.55 -18.42 15.03
C PHE A 387 -23.59 -17.46 15.60
N GLY A 388 -24.32 -16.71 14.79
CA GLY A 388 -25.29 -15.71 15.21
C GLY A 388 -24.76 -14.27 15.29
N VAL A 389 -23.51 -14.03 14.86
CA VAL A 389 -22.89 -12.70 14.89
C VAL A 389 -23.43 -11.84 13.76
N GLY A 390 -23.81 -10.59 14.06
CA GLY A 390 -24.27 -9.60 13.08
C GLY A 390 -23.10 -9.02 12.27
N ILE A 391 -23.30 -8.79 10.97
CA ILE A 391 -22.29 -8.15 10.10
C ILE A 391 -22.81 -6.80 9.64
N VAL A 392 -22.01 -5.77 9.88
CA VAL A 392 -22.35 -4.37 9.60
C VAL A 392 -21.43 -3.83 8.51
N LEU A 393 -21.99 -3.14 7.55
CA LEU A 393 -21.18 -2.37 6.59
C LEU A 393 -21.03 -0.95 7.10
N ASP A 394 -19.79 -0.53 7.25
CA ASP A 394 -19.41 0.78 7.77
C ASP A 394 -18.91 1.73 6.67
N ASP A 395 -18.89 3.03 6.95
CA ASP A 395 -18.43 4.12 6.08
C ASP A 395 -19.15 4.18 4.71
N TYR A 396 -20.44 3.77 4.63
CA TYR A 396 -21.15 3.74 3.37
C TYR A 396 -21.36 5.15 2.79
N GLY A 397 -20.92 5.30 1.53
CA GLY A 397 -21.00 6.55 0.78
C GLY A 397 -19.66 7.19 0.46
N THR A 398 -18.55 6.63 0.97
CA THR A 398 -17.20 7.12 0.69
C THR A 398 -16.55 6.44 -0.52
N GLY A 399 -17.12 5.35 -1.07
CA GLY A 399 -16.37 4.60 -2.08
C GLY A 399 -17.14 3.66 -3.01
N TYR A 400 -17.03 2.34 -2.84
CA TYR A 400 -17.15 1.37 -3.93
C TYR A 400 -18.28 0.35 -3.80
N ALA A 401 -19.13 0.41 -2.78
CA ALA A 401 -20.17 -0.61 -2.58
C ALA A 401 -21.27 -0.53 -3.65
N SER A 402 -21.28 -1.50 -4.54
CA SER A 402 -22.38 -1.67 -5.49
C SER A 402 -23.57 -2.42 -4.86
N ILE A 403 -24.79 -2.18 -5.38
CA ILE A 403 -26.01 -2.90 -4.94
C ILE A 403 -25.84 -4.43 -5.09
N GLY A 404 -25.15 -4.88 -6.15
CA GLY A 404 -24.87 -6.30 -6.35
C GLY A 404 -24.04 -6.89 -5.23
N PHE A 405 -23.14 -6.11 -4.68
CA PHE A 405 -22.29 -6.46 -3.54
C PHE A 405 -23.12 -6.59 -2.25
N LEU A 406 -23.92 -5.58 -1.90
CA LEU A 406 -24.79 -5.62 -0.73
C LEU A 406 -25.69 -6.87 -0.73
N ARG A 407 -26.24 -7.24 -1.89
CA ARG A 407 -27.05 -8.45 -2.06
C ARG A 407 -26.23 -9.75 -1.88
N ARG A 408 -24.98 -9.76 -2.34
CA ARG A 408 -24.12 -10.95 -2.27
C ARG A 408 -23.69 -11.27 -0.85
N PHE A 409 -23.29 -10.24 -0.10
CA PHE A 409 -22.71 -10.43 1.24
C PHE A 409 -23.73 -10.34 2.39
N ARG A 410 -24.95 -9.88 2.14
CA ARG A 410 -26.08 -9.88 3.10
C ARG A 410 -25.73 -9.27 4.46
N PHE A 411 -25.55 -7.96 4.50
CA PHE A 411 -25.32 -7.24 5.76
C PHE A 411 -26.61 -7.08 6.54
N GLU A 412 -26.54 -7.19 7.86
CA GLU A 412 -27.66 -6.96 8.76
C GLU A 412 -27.92 -5.47 8.99
N LYS A 413 -26.83 -4.65 8.87
CA LYS A 413 -26.89 -3.22 9.12
C LYS A 413 -25.99 -2.45 8.14
N LEU A 414 -26.38 -1.22 7.83
CA LEU A 414 -25.64 -0.23 7.05
C LEU A 414 -25.42 1.02 7.90
N LYS A 415 -24.15 1.47 8.07
CA LYS A 415 -23.82 2.75 8.70
C LYS A 415 -23.56 3.77 7.61
N LEU A 416 -24.30 4.87 7.61
CA LEU A 416 -24.11 5.98 6.68
C LEU A 416 -23.01 6.88 7.21
N ASP A 417 -22.00 7.10 6.38
CA ASP A 417 -20.86 7.97 6.72
C ASP A 417 -21.31 9.38 7.11
N ARG A 418 -20.57 9.98 8.02
CA ARG A 418 -20.76 11.33 8.51
C ARG A 418 -20.97 12.37 7.40
N SER A 419 -20.22 12.27 6.29
CA SER A 419 -20.31 13.25 5.20
C SER A 419 -21.72 13.30 4.60
N LEU A 420 -22.38 12.16 4.40
CA LEU A 420 -23.75 12.10 3.90
C LEU A 420 -24.74 12.78 4.85
N ILE A 421 -24.51 12.71 6.16
CA ILE A 421 -25.37 13.32 7.17
C ILE A 421 -25.15 14.83 7.25
N VAL A 422 -23.89 15.26 7.35
CA VAL A 422 -23.53 16.68 7.49
C VAL A 422 -23.93 17.47 6.24
N ASP A 423 -23.59 16.98 5.05
CA ASP A 423 -23.88 17.67 3.79
C ASP A 423 -25.37 17.73 3.49
N SER A 424 -26.17 16.78 4.00
CA SER A 424 -27.62 16.73 3.78
C SER A 424 -28.37 17.93 4.37
N VAL A 425 -27.80 18.66 5.32
CA VAL A 425 -28.44 19.87 5.89
C VAL A 425 -28.47 21.02 4.89
N SER A 426 -27.37 21.23 4.19
CA SER A 426 -27.20 22.37 3.28
C SER A 426 -27.47 22.03 1.82
N ASP A 427 -27.26 20.77 1.41
CA ASP A 427 -27.38 20.33 0.01
C ASP A 427 -28.57 19.39 -0.23
N ALA A 428 -29.43 19.76 -1.19
CA ALA A 428 -30.60 18.97 -1.56
C ALA A 428 -30.24 17.66 -2.28
N ALA A 429 -29.13 17.63 -3.02
CA ALA A 429 -28.66 16.41 -3.68
C ALA A 429 -28.18 15.39 -2.65
N SER A 430 -27.39 15.82 -1.66
CA SER A 430 -26.93 14.98 -0.54
C SER A 430 -28.11 14.43 0.27
N ARG A 431 -29.16 15.24 0.52
CA ARG A 431 -30.41 14.77 1.15
C ARG A 431 -31.09 13.66 0.35
N THR A 432 -31.18 13.83 -0.96
CA THR A 432 -31.78 12.83 -1.84
C THR A 432 -30.93 11.54 -1.86
N MET A 433 -29.62 11.65 -1.89
CA MET A 433 -28.72 10.51 -1.85
C MET A 433 -28.83 9.74 -0.53
N MET A 434 -28.86 10.44 0.60
CA MET A 434 -29.07 9.84 1.91
C MET A 434 -30.42 9.07 1.96
N ALA A 435 -31.50 9.69 1.54
CA ALA A 435 -32.84 9.06 1.52
C ALA A 435 -32.88 7.84 0.57
N ALA A 436 -32.23 7.92 -0.58
CA ALA A 436 -32.13 6.80 -1.52
C ALA A 436 -31.33 5.64 -0.92
N SER A 437 -30.23 5.93 -0.24
CA SER A 437 -29.39 4.92 0.46
C SER A 437 -30.18 4.21 1.56
N VAL A 438 -30.94 4.95 2.37
CA VAL A 438 -31.82 4.37 3.39
C VAL A 438 -32.88 3.48 2.75
N THR A 439 -33.57 3.97 1.70
CA THR A 439 -34.59 3.20 1.00
C THR A 439 -34.03 1.90 0.43
N MET A 440 -32.84 1.96 -0.18
CA MET A 440 -32.14 0.79 -0.72
C MET A 440 -31.80 -0.22 0.39
N ALA A 441 -31.21 0.24 1.49
CA ALA A 441 -30.84 -0.62 2.61
C ALA A 441 -32.09 -1.33 3.20
N LYS A 442 -33.19 -0.59 3.38
CA LYS A 442 -34.47 -1.15 3.84
C LYS A 442 -35.05 -2.18 2.88
N ALA A 443 -34.96 -1.94 1.57
CA ALA A 443 -35.39 -2.91 0.55
C ALA A 443 -34.58 -4.20 0.57
N LEU A 444 -33.34 -4.14 1.08
CA LEU A 444 -32.46 -5.30 1.31
C LEU A 444 -32.64 -5.94 2.69
N GLY A 445 -33.56 -5.43 3.52
CA GLY A 445 -33.82 -5.95 4.88
C GLY A 445 -32.79 -5.51 5.92
N MET A 446 -31.98 -4.48 5.62
CA MET A 446 -30.93 -3.99 6.51
C MET A 446 -31.48 -2.91 7.47
N GLN A 447 -30.95 -2.87 8.69
CA GLN A 447 -31.06 -1.70 9.56
C GLN A 447 -30.14 -0.59 9.06
N VAL A 448 -30.46 0.66 9.39
CA VAL A 448 -29.65 1.82 9.00
C VAL A 448 -29.29 2.65 10.20
N THR A 449 -27.99 2.91 10.36
CA THR A 449 -27.44 3.83 11.36
C THR A 449 -26.94 5.10 10.66
N ALA A 450 -27.31 6.26 11.18
CA ALA A 450 -26.76 7.56 10.77
C ALA A 450 -25.60 7.93 11.69
N GLU A 451 -24.41 8.16 11.12
CA GLU A 451 -23.23 8.56 11.85
C GLU A 451 -22.99 10.06 11.84
N GLY A 452 -22.13 10.54 12.76
CA GLY A 452 -21.76 11.96 12.83
C GLY A 452 -22.94 12.88 13.11
N VAL A 453 -23.96 12.40 13.83
CA VAL A 453 -25.11 13.22 14.27
C VAL A 453 -24.65 14.18 15.37
N GLU A 454 -24.38 15.44 15.01
CA GLU A 454 -23.85 16.46 15.93
C GLU A 454 -24.90 17.52 16.31
N THR A 455 -25.98 17.63 15.55
CA THR A 455 -27.01 18.66 15.74
C THR A 455 -28.41 18.04 15.67
N GLU A 456 -29.39 18.74 16.26
CA GLU A 456 -30.82 18.33 16.14
C GLU A 456 -31.29 18.35 14.68
N ALA A 457 -30.73 19.18 13.83
CA ALA A 457 -31.04 19.19 12.40
C ALA A 457 -30.58 17.87 11.74
N HIS A 458 -29.39 17.37 12.06
CA HIS A 458 -28.91 16.05 11.60
C HIS A 458 -29.86 14.94 12.08
N ALA A 459 -30.22 14.94 13.37
CA ALA A 459 -31.10 13.94 13.95
C ALA A 459 -32.52 13.95 13.30
N ALA A 460 -33.06 15.13 13.05
CA ALA A 460 -34.38 15.28 12.40
C ALA A 460 -34.36 14.75 10.97
N LEU A 461 -33.30 15.04 10.21
CA LEU A 461 -33.13 14.55 8.84
C LEU A 461 -32.94 13.02 8.81
N ALA A 462 -32.12 12.46 9.69
CA ALA A 462 -31.92 11.02 9.80
C ALA A 462 -33.23 10.28 10.14
N ARG A 463 -34.03 10.79 11.09
CA ARG A 463 -35.36 10.26 11.41
C ARG A 463 -36.31 10.33 10.21
N THR A 464 -36.32 11.48 9.54
CA THR A 464 -37.21 11.69 8.37
C THR A 464 -36.83 10.75 7.21
N ALA A 465 -35.54 10.50 7.02
CA ALA A 465 -35.06 9.55 6.02
C ALA A 465 -35.37 8.08 6.39
N GLY A 466 -35.69 7.79 7.66
CA GLY A 466 -36.07 6.45 8.13
C GLY A 466 -34.86 5.64 8.69
N CYS A 467 -33.81 6.30 9.18
CA CYS A 467 -32.73 5.63 9.89
C CYS A 467 -33.27 5.02 11.20
N ASP A 468 -32.82 3.81 11.53
CA ASP A 468 -33.23 3.08 12.75
C ASP A 468 -32.44 3.54 13.97
N GLN A 469 -31.18 3.88 13.76
CA GLN A 469 -30.23 4.22 14.81
C GLN A 469 -29.46 5.49 14.45
N MET A 470 -28.98 6.19 15.46
CA MET A 470 -28.20 7.42 15.32
C MET A 470 -27.02 7.39 16.26
N GLN A 471 -25.85 7.82 15.76
CA GLN A 471 -24.61 7.91 16.52
C GLN A 471 -23.95 9.26 16.28
N GLY A 472 -23.48 9.92 17.33
CA GLY A 472 -22.79 11.19 17.17
C GLY A 472 -22.69 11.99 18.46
N TRP A 473 -21.97 13.10 18.38
CA TRP A 473 -21.68 13.97 19.52
C TRP A 473 -22.90 14.72 20.07
N LEU A 474 -23.98 14.73 19.35
CA LEU A 474 -25.26 15.22 19.87
C LEU A 474 -25.67 14.43 21.12
N TYR A 475 -25.40 13.14 21.13
CA TYR A 475 -25.79 12.21 22.21
C TYR A 475 -24.64 11.99 23.22
N SER A 476 -23.51 11.48 22.74
CA SER A 476 -22.33 11.27 23.56
C SER A 476 -21.06 11.16 22.69
N LYS A 477 -19.92 11.52 23.26
CA LYS A 477 -18.62 11.09 22.77
C LYS A 477 -18.37 9.66 23.28
N ALA A 478 -17.36 8.98 22.69
CA ALA A 478 -16.90 7.72 23.22
C ALA A 478 -16.33 7.91 24.64
N VAL A 479 -16.80 7.11 25.60
CA VAL A 479 -16.46 7.15 27.02
C VAL A 479 -15.98 5.78 27.50
N THR A 480 -15.37 5.70 28.68
CA THR A 480 -14.96 4.42 29.27
C THR A 480 -16.17 3.55 29.60
N ALA A 481 -15.96 2.22 29.73
CA ALA A 481 -17.03 1.29 30.11
C ALA A 481 -17.72 1.71 31.41
N GLN A 482 -16.93 2.06 32.44
CA GLN A 482 -17.46 2.50 33.73
C GLN A 482 -18.32 3.77 33.67
N GLU A 483 -17.93 4.68 32.80
CA GLU A 483 -18.63 5.96 32.60
C GLU A 483 -19.96 5.74 31.88
N LEU A 484 -19.96 4.85 30.87
CA LEU A 484 -21.18 4.49 30.16
C LEU A 484 -22.14 3.68 31.04
N GLU A 485 -21.63 2.74 31.84
CA GLU A 485 -22.45 1.95 32.78
C GLU A 485 -23.23 2.87 33.74
N ARG A 486 -22.56 3.85 34.37
CA ARG A 486 -23.23 4.85 35.21
C ARG A 486 -24.30 5.66 34.43
N GLN A 487 -24.10 5.92 33.17
CA GLN A 487 -25.08 6.61 32.34
C GLN A 487 -26.30 5.74 32.09
N LEU A 488 -26.11 4.45 31.77
CA LEU A 488 -27.17 3.47 31.56
C LEU A 488 -27.99 3.21 32.82
N GLU A 489 -27.34 3.14 33.99
CA GLU A 489 -28.00 2.99 35.30
C GLU A 489 -28.89 4.19 35.61
N ASN A 490 -28.42 5.40 35.38
CA ASN A 490 -29.18 6.63 35.59
C ASN A 490 -30.39 6.74 34.66
N GLU A 491 -30.28 6.25 33.41
CA GLU A 491 -31.43 6.20 32.47
C GLU A 491 -32.52 5.22 32.94
N ASN A 492 -32.12 4.11 33.51
CA ASN A 492 -33.05 3.11 34.04
C ASN A 492 -33.78 3.57 35.33
N GLN A 493 -33.19 4.48 36.12
CA GLN A 493 -33.74 4.97 37.38
C GLN A 493 -34.70 6.17 37.21
N ASP A 494 -34.67 6.89 36.08
CA ASP A 494 -35.54 8.04 35.82
C ASP A 494 -36.32 7.87 34.49
N PRO A 495 -37.43 7.12 34.52
CA PRO A 495 -38.29 6.90 33.34
C PRO A 495 -38.86 8.20 32.75
N THR A 496 -38.92 9.31 33.52
CA THR A 496 -39.40 10.59 33.04
C THR A 496 -38.42 11.27 32.07
N LEU A 497 -37.17 10.86 32.05
CA LEU A 497 -36.17 11.31 31.09
C LEU A 497 -36.38 10.69 29.70
N ALA A 498 -36.95 9.50 29.60
CA ALA A 498 -37.30 8.84 28.34
C ALA A 498 -38.47 9.56 27.63
N ASP A 499 -39.48 9.99 28.38
CA ASP A 499 -40.67 10.67 27.83
C ASP A 499 -40.37 12.10 27.36
N ASN A 500 -39.40 12.79 27.98
CA ASN A 500 -38.93 14.13 27.57
C ASN A 500 -38.04 14.13 26.33
N ARG A 501 -37.42 12.98 25.96
CA ARG A 501 -36.57 12.85 24.77
C ARG A 501 -37.35 12.64 23.47
N SER A 502 -38.59 12.16 23.56
CA SER A 502 -39.49 12.09 22.42
C SER A 502 -39.94 13.49 21.95
N SER A 503 -39.80 14.51 22.80
CA SER A 503 -40.17 15.89 22.51
C SER A 503 -39.02 16.90 22.51
N LYS A 504 -37.90 16.66 23.16
CA LYS A 504 -36.67 17.50 23.16
C LYS A 504 -35.46 16.73 23.74
N PRO A 505 -34.55 16.21 22.93
CA PRO A 505 -33.29 15.66 23.45
C PRO A 505 -32.45 16.77 24.09
N ARG A 506 -32.07 16.58 25.35
CA ARG A 506 -31.14 17.46 26.06
C ARG A 506 -29.73 16.96 25.81
N PRO A 507 -28.76 17.85 25.45
CA PRO A 507 -27.35 17.46 25.40
C PRO A 507 -26.86 17.04 26.80
N MET A 508 -26.21 15.88 26.88
CA MET A 508 -25.49 15.48 28.09
C MET A 508 -24.48 16.58 28.45
N ARG A 509 -24.60 17.15 29.65
CA ARG A 509 -23.68 18.20 30.11
C ARG A 509 -22.29 17.57 30.31
N ALA A 510 -21.36 17.84 29.40
CA ALA A 510 -19.95 17.69 29.67
C ALA A 510 -19.59 18.63 30.85
N ARG A 511 -19.25 18.09 32.00
CA ARG A 511 -18.57 18.87 33.03
C ARG A 511 -17.22 19.29 32.45
N ALA A 512 -17.03 20.59 32.27
CA ALA A 512 -15.74 21.16 31.97
C ALA A 512 -14.76 20.72 33.07
N VAL A 513 -13.79 19.93 32.71
CA VAL A 513 -12.58 19.77 33.51
C VAL A 513 -11.71 20.96 33.12
N ASN A 514 -11.60 21.93 34.04
CA ASN A 514 -10.66 23.03 33.95
C ASN A 514 -9.23 22.52 34.03
N SER A 515 -8.39 23.14 33.21
CA SER A 515 -6.93 23.17 33.08
C SER A 515 -6.27 22.01 32.39
#